data_229d2edfecd35cecb564c518bcda6c7f
#
_entry.id   229d2edfecd35cecb564c518bcda6c7f
#
_cell.length_a   1.000
_cell.length_b   1.000
_cell.length_c   1.000
_cell.angle_alpha   90.00
_cell.angle_beta   90.00
_cell.angle_gamma   90.00
#
_symmetry.space_group_name_H-M   'P 1'
#
loop_
_entity.id
_entity.type
_entity.pdbx_description
1 polymer ?
#
loop_
_entity_poly.entity_id
_entity_poly.type
_entity_poly.pdbx_seq_one_letter_code
_entity_poly.pdbx_strand_id
1 'polypeptide(L)'
;MKLKRKILGTVRKRLNTLKLGEKSEPVLQDPREFLYSNLIPRFTVELPVKKGRYLGWFDLDREGFSPIILALHNWNQNGKNKESFYGILALYAKVVVIDNPNKKLFFNSEFTVFPEKSEARRMIYPWDTGSVESRYNEHLEKVRKENKKYGLMNSFESIGDINSCSDKKLKMEAERFCRLAESIGEYGYKKQPRGQISGSVYLAGPEYVWAVDGGHHRAPVLSYLGYERIPVVVRRFVRREEVAFWPQVVSGLYSEEAALHVFDNFFYSRQPDSFNEWKEHPVVEEIRRKNIK
;
A
#
# COMPACT_ATOMS: atom_id res chain seq x y z
N MET A 1 43.47 2.95 -11.97
CA MET A 1 42.25 2.70 -11.24
C MET A 1 42.08 3.44 -9.88
N LYS A 2 43.13 3.77 -9.16
CA LYS A 2 43.07 4.49 -7.87
C LYS A 2 42.65 5.97 -7.97
N LEU A 3 42.96 6.66 -9.07
CA LEU A 3 42.65 8.10 -9.25
C LEU A 3 41.15 8.39 -9.45
N LYS A 4 40.44 7.54 -10.20
CA LYS A 4 38.97 7.68 -10.39
C LYS A 4 38.16 7.52 -9.10
N ARG A 5 38.60 6.66 -8.16
CA ARG A 5 37.94 6.50 -6.85
C ARG A 5 38.12 7.71 -5.91
N LYS A 6 39.25 8.43 -6.04
CA LYS A 6 39.53 9.63 -5.22
C LYS A 6 38.67 10.82 -5.66
N ILE A 7 38.45 10.98 -6.98
CA ILE A 7 37.61 12.08 -7.54
C ILE A 7 36.16 11.89 -7.18
N LEU A 8 35.60 10.65 -7.30
CA LEU A 8 34.23 10.33 -6.90
C LEU A 8 33.99 10.52 -5.39
N GLY A 9 34.98 10.22 -4.57
CA GLY A 9 34.91 10.44 -3.10
C GLY A 9 34.86 11.93 -2.73
N THR A 10 35.59 12.77 -3.45
CA THR A 10 35.66 14.22 -3.22
C THR A 10 34.41 14.93 -3.70
N VAL A 11 33.84 14.53 -4.83
CA VAL A 11 32.54 15.05 -5.32
C VAL A 11 31.41 14.67 -4.39
N ARG A 12 31.39 13.42 -3.89
CA ARG A 12 30.40 12.96 -2.91
C ARG A 12 30.51 13.68 -1.55
N LYS A 13 31.74 14.03 -1.11
CA LYS A 13 31.95 14.85 0.08
C LYS A 13 31.52 16.31 -0.12
N ARG A 14 31.78 16.91 -1.29
CA ARG A 14 31.36 18.30 -1.58
C ARG A 14 29.82 18.42 -1.73
N LEU A 15 29.13 17.40 -2.26
CA LEU A 15 27.66 17.38 -2.29
C LEU A 15 27.05 17.23 -0.89
N ASN A 16 27.75 16.59 0.06
CA ASN A 16 27.30 16.49 1.45
C ASN A 16 27.64 17.73 2.30
N THR A 17 28.49 18.64 1.83
CA THR A 17 28.88 19.88 2.53
C THR A 17 28.18 21.13 2.04
N LEU A 18 27.36 21.04 1.00
CA LEU A 18 26.28 22.00 0.79
C LEU A 18 25.22 21.72 1.90
N LYS A 19 25.50 22.19 3.10
CA LYS A 19 24.48 22.51 4.09
C LYS A 19 23.58 23.57 3.46
N LEU A 20 22.62 23.13 2.67
CA LEU A 20 21.39 23.87 2.48
C LEU A 20 20.87 24.06 3.90
N GLY A 21 20.92 25.31 4.38
CA GLY A 21 20.32 25.68 5.65
C GLY A 21 18.95 25.02 5.70
N GLU A 22 18.49 24.65 6.89
CA GLU A 22 17.17 24.05 7.17
C GLU A 22 16.03 24.98 6.67
N LYS A 23 15.93 25.11 5.34
CA LYS A 23 14.69 25.54 4.70
C LYS A 23 13.77 24.34 4.81
N SER A 24 12.77 24.44 5.65
CA SER A 24 11.66 23.50 5.70
C SER A 24 11.27 23.16 4.26
N GLU A 25 11.39 21.89 3.87
CA GLU A 25 10.95 21.46 2.54
C GLU A 25 9.50 21.96 2.33
N PRO A 26 9.20 22.60 1.20
CA PRO A 26 7.87 23.09 0.95
C PRO A 26 6.89 21.93 1.01
N VAL A 27 5.90 22.03 1.88
CA VAL A 27 4.82 21.03 1.97
C VAL A 27 3.81 21.38 0.88
N LEU A 28 3.85 20.66 -0.23
CA LEU A 28 2.89 20.81 -1.31
C LEU A 28 1.51 20.33 -0.83
N GLN A 29 0.48 21.04 -1.23
CA GLN A 29 -0.92 20.70 -0.90
C GLN A 29 -1.54 19.76 -1.95
N ASP A 30 -1.14 19.90 -3.20
CA ASP A 30 -1.57 19.07 -4.31
C ASP A 30 -0.35 18.38 -4.96
N PRO A 31 -0.35 17.04 -5.10
CA PRO A 31 0.78 16.34 -5.69
C PRO A 31 1.04 16.71 -7.16
N ARG A 32 0.05 17.27 -7.86
CA ARG A 32 0.19 17.69 -9.28
C ARG A 32 1.06 18.93 -9.44
N GLU A 33 1.16 19.75 -8.41
CA GLU A 33 2.06 20.92 -8.41
C GLU A 33 3.51 20.50 -8.63
N PHE A 34 3.88 19.28 -8.21
CA PHE A 34 5.22 18.75 -8.44
C PHE A 34 5.56 18.58 -9.92
N LEU A 35 4.59 18.26 -10.77
CA LEU A 35 4.82 18.09 -12.22
C LEU A 35 5.37 19.37 -12.86
N TYR A 36 5.15 20.50 -12.25
CA TYR A 36 5.57 21.83 -12.72
C TYR A 36 6.64 22.46 -11.81
N SER A 37 7.06 21.76 -10.77
CA SER A 37 8.10 22.26 -9.86
C SER A 37 9.49 21.69 -10.27
N ASN A 38 10.53 22.50 -10.11
CA ASN A 38 11.91 22.06 -10.28
C ASN A 38 12.46 21.30 -9.05
N LEU A 39 11.59 20.69 -8.25
CA LEU A 39 11.96 20.00 -7.02
C LEU A 39 12.56 18.62 -7.32
N ILE A 40 13.58 18.26 -6.57
CA ILE A 40 14.31 16.99 -6.66
C ILE A 40 13.41 15.79 -6.26
N PRO A 41 13.63 14.57 -6.75
CA PRO A 41 12.71 13.45 -6.84
C PRO A 41 12.32 12.76 -5.50
N ARG A 42 12.17 13.49 -4.41
CA ARG A 42 11.55 13.02 -3.15
C ARG A 42 10.99 14.22 -2.43
N PHE A 43 9.71 14.37 -2.46
CA PHE A 43 9.02 15.43 -1.72
C PHE A 43 7.90 14.83 -0.87
N THR A 44 7.63 15.47 0.24
CA THR A 44 6.56 15.10 1.15
C THR A 44 5.34 15.96 0.85
N VAL A 45 4.20 15.31 0.66
CA VAL A 45 2.90 15.98 0.46
C VAL A 45 1.96 15.55 1.55
N GLU A 46 1.17 16.47 2.07
CA GLU A 46 0.04 16.14 2.93
C GLU A 46 -1.13 15.66 2.04
N LEU A 47 -1.30 14.34 1.92
CA LEU A 47 -2.32 13.74 1.07
C LEU A 47 -3.61 13.43 1.83
N PRO A 48 -4.80 13.68 1.23
CA PRO A 48 -6.07 13.31 1.82
C PRO A 48 -6.19 11.79 1.99
N VAL A 49 -6.58 11.34 3.18
CA VAL A 49 -6.79 9.93 3.49
C VAL A 49 -7.86 9.31 2.59
N LYS A 50 -8.96 10.04 2.36
CA LYS A 50 -10.07 9.59 1.48
C LYS A 50 -9.67 9.30 0.04
N LYS A 51 -8.57 9.89 -0.45
CA LYS A 51 -8.00 9.59 -1.77
C LYS A 51 -6.93 8.48 -1.73
N GLY A 52 -6.65 7.92 -0.57
CA GLY A 52 -5.68 6.84 -0.38
C GLY A 52 -6.21 5.47 -0.76
N ARG A 53 -5.33 4.64 -1.34
CA ARG A 53 -5.58 3.22 -1.62
C ARG A 53 -4.63 2.36 -0.81
N TYR A 54 -5.14 1.29 -0.26
CA TYR A 54 -4.40 0.42 0.65
C TYR A 54 -4.62 -1.06 0.31
N LEU A 55 -3.58 -1.86 0.45
CA LEU A 55 -3.59 -3.28 0.05
C LEU A 55 -4.13 -3.50 -1.38
N GLY A 56 -3.72 -2.61 -2.27
CA GLY A 56 -4.04 -2.64 -3.69
C GLY A 56 -5.40 -2.02 -4.05
N TRP A 57 -6.44 -2.11 -3.20
CA TRP A 57 -7.79 -1.82 -3.67
C TRP A 57 -8.71 -1.16 -2.66
N PHE A 58 -8.45 -1.31 -1.36
CA PHE A 58 -9.28 -0.70 -0.34
C PHE A 58 -9.01 0.80 -0.22
N ASP A 59 -10.07 1.58 -0.08
CA ASP A 59 -9.95 2.94 0.39
C ASP A 59 -9.31 2.97 1.77
N LEU A 60 -8.50 3.98 2.03
CA LEU A 60 -8.05 4.30 3.38
C LEU A 60 -9.14 4.98 4.21
N ASP A 61 -10.37 5.06 3.70
CA ASP A 61 -11.48 5.65 4.42
C ASP A 61 -11.74 4.87 5.71
N ARG A 62 -11.89 5.62 6.79
CA ARG A 62 -12.22 5.11 8.11
C ARG A 62 -13.53 4.31 8.13
N GLU A 63 -14.48 4.68 7.29
CA GLU A 63 -15.80 4.05 7.16
C GLU A 63 -15.83 2.97 6.07
N GLY A 64 -14.69 2.71 5.43
CA GLY A 64 -14.56 1.74 4.35
C GLY A 64 -14.60 0.28 4.79
N PHE A 65 -14.31 -0.60 3.85
CA PHE A 65 -14.33 -2.06 4.04
C PHE A 65 -12.95 -2.68 4.26
N SER A 66 -11.92 -1.85 4.50
CA SER A 66 -10.57 -2.36 4.75
C SER A 66 -10.56 -3.30 5.97
N PRO A 67 -10.11 -4.55 5.85
CA PRO A 67 -10.09 -5.50 6.95
C PRO A 67 -9.25 -5.01 8.13
N ILE A 68 -8.20 -4.26 7.87
CA ILE A 68 -7.33 -3.69 8.93
C ILE A 68 -8.06 -2.59 9.70
N ILE A 69 -8.73 -1.68 9.00
CA ILE A 69 -9.46 -0.58 9.64
C ILE A 69 -10.64 -1.14 10.45
N LEU A 70 -11.38 -2.09 9.88
CA LEU A 70 -12.46 -2.78 10.59
C LEU A 70 -11.95 -3.54 11.83
N ALA A 71 -10.79 -4.18 11.72
CA ALA A 71 -10.16 -4.85 12.86
C ALA A 71 -9.77 -3.87 13.98
N LEU A 72 -9.26 -2.67 13.64
CA LEU A 72 -8.96 -1.60 14.60
C LEU A 72 -10.24 -1.10 15.29
N HIS A 73 -11.33 -0.93 14.55
CA HIS A 73 -12.61 -0.56 15.12
C HIS A 73 -13.13 -1.63 16.06
N ASN A 74 -13.12 -2.89 15.64
CA ASN A 74 -13.58 -4.01 16.47
C ASN A 74 -12.74 -4.18 17.75
N TRP A 75 -11.43 -4.01 17.64
CA TRP A 75 -10.50 -3.99 18.76
C TRP A 75 -10.88 -2.92 19.80
N ASN A 76 -11.13 -1.69 19.36
CA ASN A 76 -11.51 -0.60 20.24
C ASN A 76 -12.88 -0.82 20.89
N GLN A 77 -13.88 -1.28 20.13
CA GLN A 77 -15.23 -1.57 20.61
C GLN A 77 -15.25 -2.68 21.67
N ASN A 78 -14.29 -3.60 21.64
CA ASN A 78 -14.16 -4.71 22.57
C ASN A 78 -13.09 -4.48 23.64
N GLY A 79 -12.97 -3.26 24.14
CA GLY A 79 -12.08 -2.93 25.25
C GLY A 79 -10.60 -3.13 24.96
N LYS A 80 -10.19 -2.92 23.72
CA LYS A 80 -8.80 -3.12 23.24
C LYS A 80 -8.28 -4.55 23.33
N ASN A 81 -9.20 -5.51 23.19
CA ASN A 81 -8.84 -6.93 23.15
C ASN A 81 -8.21 -7.29 21.80
N LYS A 82 -6.97 -7.74 21.79
CA LYS A 82 -6.23 -8.12 20.59
C LYS A 82 -6.82 -9.31 19.84
N GLU A 83 -7.47 -10.22 20.54
CA GLU A 83 -8.16 -11.35 19.92
C GLU A 83 -9.35 -10.90 19.06
N SER A 84 -10.00 -9.79 19.41
CA SER A 84 -11.05 -9.20 18.57
C SER A 84 -10.51 -8.61 17.27
N PHE A 85 -9.29 -8.04 17.28
CA PHE A 85 -8.59 -7.62 16.07
C PHE A 85 -8.24 -8.83 15.18
N TYR A 86 -7.58 -9.82 15.77
CA TYR A 86 -7.21 -11.07 15.09
C TYR A 86 -8.44 -11.76 14.47
N GLY A 87 -9.55 -11.84 15.19
CA GLY A 87 -10.77 -12.46 14.70
C GLY A 87 -11.29 -11.86 13.38
N ILE A 88 -11.17 -10.55 13.19
CA ILE A 88 -11.55 -9.89 11.93
C ILE A 88 -10.60 -10.27 10.79
N LEU A 89 -9.30 -10.34 11.05
CA LEU A 89 -8.33 -10.77 10.01
C LEU A 89 -8.53 -12.23 9.63
N ALA A 90 -8.78 -13.11 10.61
CA ALA A 90 -9.06 -14.52 10.37
C ALA A 90 -10.37 -14.71 9.60
N LEU A 91 -11.41 -13.94 9.91
CA LEU A 91 -12.65 -13.91 9.17
C LEU A 91 -12.42 -13.50 7.71
N TYR A 92 -11.71 -12.37 7.49
CA TYR A 92 -11.38 -11.93 6.13
C TYR A 92 -10.62 -12.99 5.35
N ALA A 93 -9.60 -13.61 5.96
CA ALA A 93 -8.82 -14.67 5.34
C ALA A 93 -9.66 -15.88 4.91
N LYS A 94 -10.74 -16.16 5.64
CA LYS A 94 -11.67 -17.26 5.37
C LYS A 94 -12.67 -16.92 4.26
N VAL A 95 -13.19 -15.69 4.28
CA VAL A 95 -14.30 -15.26 3.40
C VAL A 95 -13.78 -14.85 2.02
N VAL A 96 -12.66 -14.14 1.96
CA VAL A 96 -12.11 -13.62 0.70
C VAL A 96 -11.02 -14.55 0.20
N VAL A 97 -11.24 -15.23 -0.92
CA VAL A 97 -10.26 -16.15 -1.51
C VAL A 97 -9.68 -15.55 -2.79
N ILE A 98 -8.38 -15.20 -2.74
CA ILE A 98 -7.60 -14.71 -3.89
C ILE A 98 -6.47 -15.70 -4.14
N ASP A 99 -6.68 -16.63 -5.04
CA ASP A 99 -5.79 -17.77 -5.32
C ASP A 99 -4.85 -17.55 -6.52
N ASN A 100 -5.15 -16.61 -7.41
CA ASN A 100 -4.33 -16.34 -8.58
C ASN A 100 -4.20 -14.84 -8.90
N PRO A 101 -3.21 -14.43 -9.74
CA PRO A 101 -2.97 -13.04 -10.07
C PRO A 101 -4.12 -12.36 -10.81
N ASN A 102 -4.84 -13.08 -11.67
CA ASN A 102 -5.95 -12.50 -12.43
C ASN A 102 -7.07 -12.05 -11.48
N LYS A 103 -7.46 -12.87 -10.50
CA LYS A 103 -8.42 -12.48 -9.46
C LYS A 103 -7.89 -11.30 -8.63
N LYS A 104 -6.61 -11.28 -8.31
CA LYS A 104 -5.98 -10.19 -7.56
C LYS A 104 -5.98 -8.87 -8.33
N LEU A 105 -6.00 -8.92 -9.66
CA LEU A 105 -6.07 -7.77 -10.57
C LEU A 105 -7.49 -7.48 -11.06
N PHE A 106 -8.49 -8.18 -10.51
CA PHE A 106 -9.92 -8.00 -10.81
C PHE A 106 -10.28 -8.30 -12.27
N PHE A 107 -9.54 -9.19 -12.88
CA PHE A 107 -9.92 -9.70 -14.18
C PHE A 107 -11.07 -10.69 -14.00
N ASN A 108 -12.16 -10.38 -14.67
CA ASN A 108 -13.21 -11.32 -14.96
C ASN A 108 -12.74 -12.28 -16.08
N SER A 109 -13.61 -13.15 -16.55
CA SER A 109 -13.31 -14.08 -17.67
C SER A 109 -12.88 -13.38 -18.99
N GLU A 110 -13.08 -12.08 -19.10
CA GLU A 110 -12.72 -11.28 -20.28
C GLU A 110 -11.21 -11.09 -20.49
N PHE A 111 -10.44 -11.08 -19.40
CA PHE A 111 -8.99 -10.89 -19.46
C PHE A 111 -8.26 -12.01 -18.74
N THR A 112 -7.31 -12.64 -19.43
CA THR A 112 -6.39 -13.60 -18.84
C THR A 112 -4.97 -13.17 -19.18
N VAL A 113 -4.30 -12.53 -18.22
CA VAL A 113 -2.91 -12.05 -18.38
C VAL A 113 -1.94 -13.05 -17.80
N PHE A 114 -2.30 -13.73 -16.73
CA PHE A 114 -1.44 -14.71 -16.05
C PHE A 114 -2.03 -16.11 -16.18
N PRO A 115 -1.19 -17.17 -16.23
CA PRO A 115 -1.67 -18.54 -16.19
C PRO A 115 -2.55 -18.80 -14.96
N GLU A 116 -3.64 -19.55 -15.13
CA GLU A 116 -4.61 -19.82 -14.05
C GLU A 116 -3.98 -20.44 -12.78
N LYS A 117 -2.99 -21.30 -12.95
CA LYS A 117 -2.29 -21.98 -11.84
C LYS A 117 -1.16 -21.15 -11.21
N SER A 118 -1.02 -19.89 -11.60
CA SER A 118 -0.02 -19.00 -10.99
C SER A 118 -0.42 -18.61 -9.56
N GLU A 119 0.56 -18.60 -8.65
CA GLU A 119 0.35 -18.04 -7.31
C GLU A 119 -0.06 -16.57 -7.39
N ALA A 120 -1.02 -16.13 -6.58
CA ALA A 120 -1.52 -14.74 -6.56
C ALA A 120 -0.42 -13.67 -6.40
N ARG A 121 0.72 -14.03 -5.82
CA ARG A 121 1.89 -13.15 -5.65
C ARG A 121 2.73 -12.99 -6.92
N ARG A 122 2.59 -13.89 -7.90
CA ARG A 122 3.29 -13.80 -9.18
C ARG A 122 2.57 -12.85 -10.12
N MET A 123 2.49 -11.60 -9.70
CA MET A 123 1.87 -10.53 -10.47
C MET A 123 2.80 -9.32 -10.59
N ILE A 124 2.56 -8.53 -11.60
CA ILE A 124 3.19 -7.22 -11.81
C ILE A 124 2.10 -6.26 -12.31
N TYR A 125 2.09 -5.02 -11.83
CA TYR A 125 1.14 -4.03 -12.34
C TYR A 125 1.56 -3.53 -13.73
N PRO A 126 0.60 -3.10 -14.57
CA PRO A 126 0.90 -2.64 -15.94
C PRO A 126 1.97 -1.54 -16.01
N TRP A 127 2.03 -0.67 -15.01
CA TRP A 127 2.95 0.45 -14.89
C TRP A 127 4.26 0.12 -14.14
N ASP A 128 4.47 -1.12 -13.71
CA ASP A 128 5.70 -1.53 -13.02
C ASP A 128 6.79 -1.93 -14.01
N THR A 129 8.03 -1.60 -13.68
CA THR A 129 9.22 -2.03 -14.43
C THR A 129 9.70 -3.41 -13.98
N GLY A 130 10.47 -4.09 -14.84
CA GLY A 130 11.03 -5.42 -14.59
C GLY A 130 10.13 -6.55 -15.07
N SER A 131 10.48 -7.78 -14.71
CA SER A 131 9.70 -8.98 -15.02
C SER A 131 8.88 -9.43 -13.80
N VAL A 132 7.85 -10.25 -14.06
CA VAL A 132 7.07 -10.93 -13.01
C VAL A 132 7.99 -11.66 -12.01
N GLU A 133 8.97 -12.40 -12.53
CA GLU A 133 9.90 -13.19 -11.72
C GLU A 133 10.80 -12.31 -10.85
N SER A 134 11.33 -11.22 -11.41
CA SER A 134 12.15 -10.27 -10.64
C SER A 134 11.35 -9.65 -9.50
N ARG A 135 10.12 -9.21 -9.77
CA ARG A 135 9.23 -8.61 -8.75
C ARG A 135 8.82 -9.60 -7.68
N TYR A 136 8.51 -10.82 -8.09
CA TYR A 136 8.20 -11.90 -7.17
C TYR A 136 9.37 -12.17 -6.21
N ASN A 137 10.58 -12.35 -6.73
CA ASN A 137 11.77 -12.60 -5.92
C ASN A 137 12.12 -11.44 -4.99
N GLU A 138 12.04 -10.19 -5.46
CA GLU A 138 12.21 -9.00 -4.63
C GLU A 138 11.19 -8.95 -3.48
N HIS A 139 9.93 -9.29 -3.76
CA HIS A 139 8.87 -9.34 -2.75
C HIS A 139 9.17 -10.40 -1.69
N LEU A 140 9.50 -11.63 -2.10
CA LEU A 140 9.85 -12.71 -1.18
C LEU A 140 11.03 -12.35 -0.28
N GLU A 141 12.08 -11.75 -0.84
CA GLU A 141 13.25 -11.27 -0.08
C GLU A 141 12.88 -10.24 0.99
N LYS A 142 12.05 -9.26 0.64
CA LYS A 142 11.56 -8.23 1.58
C LYS A 142 10.76 -8.86 2.71
N VAL A 143 9.81 -9.71 2.38
CA VAL A 143 8.93 -10.40 3.33
C VAL A 143 9.74 -11.31 4.25
N ARG A 144 10.68 -12.09 3.71
CA ARG A 144 11.57 -12.94 4.50
C ARG A 144 12.39 -12.14 5.52
N LYS A 145 12.97 -11.02 5.07
CA LYS A 145 13.76 -10.12 5.96
C LYS A 145 12.89 -9.52 7.07
N GLU A 146 11.66 -9.15 6.76
CA GLU A 146 10.71 -8.65 7.75
C GLU A 146 10.32 -9.74 8.75
N ASN A 147 9.88 -10.89 8.27
CA ASN A 147 9.41 -11.98 9.11
C ASN A 147 10.51 -12.50 10.06
N LYS A 148 11.76 -12.55 9.60
CA LYS A 148 12.91 -12.91 10.44
C LYS A 148 13.03 -12.03 11.69
N LYS A 149 12.73 -10.73 11.60
CA LYS A 149 12.79 -9.79 12.75
C LYS A 149 11.75 -10.11 13.82
N TYR A 150 10.69 -10.83 13.44
CA TYR A 150 9.60 -11.18 14.35
C TYR A 150 9.53 -12.68 14.68
N GLY A 151 10.64 -13.40 14.46
CA GLY A 151 10.75 -14.82 14.82
C GLY A 151 9.98 -15.78 13.91
N LEU A 152 9.55 -15.30 12.71
CA LEU A 152 8.93 -16.13 11.67
C LEU A 152 10.01 -16.55 10.67
N MET A 153 10.89 -17.46 11.09
CA MET A 153 11.98 -17.95 10.27
C MET A 153 11.42 -18.69 9.04
N ASN A 154 11.99 -18.39 7.88
CA ASN A 154 11.62 -19.02 6.59
C ASN A 154 10.16 -18.82 6.13
N SER A 155 9.42 -17.90 6.74
CA SER A 155 8.07 -17.55 6.31
C SER A 155 8.10 -16.48 5.21
N PHE A 156 7.26 -16.66 4.19
CA PHE A 156 7.00 -15.70 3.11
C PHE A 156 5.63 -15.06 3.23
N GLU A 157 4.98 -15.18 4.38
CA GLU A 157 3.66 -14.63 4.63
C GLU A 157 3.70 -13.11 4.78
N SER A 158 2.81 -12.40 4.10
CA SER A 158 2.74 -10.94 4.08
C SER A 158 1.34 -10.48 4.44
N ILE A 159 1.24 -9.41 5.23
CA ILE A 159 -0.04 -8.76 5.51
C ILE A 159 -0.73 -8.23 4.22
N GLY A 160 0.02 -8.04 3.15
CA GLY A 160 -0.53 -7.74 1.82
C GLY A 160 -1.30 -8.90 1.18
N ASP A 161 -1.15 -10.11 1.73
CA ASP A 161 -1.81 -11.34 1.28
C ASP A 161 -2.40 -12.06 2.51
N ILE A 162 -3.32 -11.41 3.22
CA ILE A 162 -3.94 -11.88 4.48
C ILE A 162 -4.43 -13.32 4.34
N ASN A 163 -5.01 -13.66 3.20
CA ASN A 163 -5.56 -14.99 2.90
C ASN A 163 -4.54 -16.13 2.97
N SER A 164 -3.26 -15.82 2.79
CA SER A 164 -2.18 -16.80 2.83
C SER A 164 -1.38 -16.77 4.13
N CYS A 165 -1.87 -16.02 5.13
CA CYS A 165 -1.20 -15.90 6.42
C CYS A 165 -1.65 -17.00 7.38
N SER A 166 -0.69 -17.59 8.12
CA SER A 166 -0.96 -18.46 9.26
C SER A 166 -1.53 -17.69 10.43
N ASP A 167 -2.21 -18.37 11.34
CA ASP A 167 -2.70 -17.80 12.61
C ASP A 167 -1.57 -17.09 13.36
N LYS A 168 -0.38 -17.69 13.40
CA LYS A 168 0.79 -17.08 14.04
C LYS A 168 1.14 -15.73 13.42
N LYS A 169 1.11 -15.64 12.08
CA LYS A 169 1.36 -14.37 11.37
C LYS A 169 0.26 -13.36 11.66
N LEU A 170 -1.01 -13.75 11.57
CA LEU A 170 -2.14 -12.86 11.82
C LEU A 170 -2.13 -12.32 13.28
N LYS A 171 -1.84 -13.15 14.28
CA LYS A 171 -1.70 -12.71 15.68
C LYS A 171 -0.56 -11.73 15.87
N MET A 172 0.60 -11.99 15.26
CA MET A 172 1.72 -11.06 15.28
C MET A 172 1.36 -9.71 14.65
N GLU A 173 0.63 -9.71 13.52
CA GLU A 173 0.19 -8.46 12.89
C GLU A 173 -0.85 -7.73 13.75
N ALA A 174 -1.77 -8.45 14.39
CA ALA A 174 -2.70 -7.86 15.35
C ALA A 174 -1.97 -7.12 16.47
N GLU A 175 -0.95 -7.73 17.06
CA GLU A 175 -0.14 -7.07 18.09
C GLU A 175 0.57 -5.81 17.57
N ARG A 176 1.08 -5.85 16.35
CA ARG A 176 1.78 -4.71 15.73
C ARG A 176 0.84 -3.53 15.50
N PHE A 177 -0.34 -3.80 14.93
CA PHE A 177 -1.34 -2.77 14.67
C PHE A 177 -1.90 -2.16 15.95
N CYS A 178 -2.30 -2.99 16.94
CA CYS A 178 -2.82 -2.52 18.22
C CYS A 178 -1.80 -1.64 18.96
N ARG A 179 -0.55 -2.11 19.09
CA ARG A 179 0.53 -1.35 19.73
C ARG A 179 0.81 -0.04 19.01
N LEU A 180 0.76 -0.03 17.68
CA LEU A 180 0.97 1.17 16.87
C LEU A 180 -0.18 2.17 17.04
N ALA A 181 -1.43 1.67 17.08
CA ALA A 181 -2.61 2.50 17.30
C ALA A 181 -2.59 3.16 18.70
N GLU A 182 -2.22 2.41 19.73
CA GLU A 182 -2.02 2.95 21.08
C GLU A 182 -0.94 4.02 21.10
N SER A 183 0.24 3.72 20.54
CA SER A 183 1.37 4.66 20.53
C SER A 183 1.07 5.95 19.78
N ILE A 184 0.45 5.87 18.60
CA ILE A 184 0.09 7.09 17.85
C ILE A 184 -1.06 7.83 18.52
N GLY A 185 -2.03 7.11 19.10
CA GLY A 185 -3.13 7.72 19.84
C GLY A 185 -2.66 8.49 21.07
N GLU A 186 -1.64 8.01 21.78
CA GLU A 186 -1.08 8.64 22.98
C GLU A 186 -0.10 9.78 22.66
N TYR A 187 0.83 9.55 21.73
CA TYR A 187 1.95 10.47 21.48
C TYR A 187 1.85 11.26 20.17
N GLY A 188 0.81 11.04 19.39
CA GLY A 188 0.65 11.58 18.04
C GLY A 188 1.60 10.95 17.02
N TYR A 189 1.34 11.26 15.75
CA TYR A 189 2.19 10.80 14.66
C TYR A 189 3.45 11.68 14.54
N LYS A 190 4.60 11.12 14.87
CA LYS A 190 5.88 11.80 14.72
C LYS A 190 6.54 11.42 13.40
N LYS A 191 6.84 12.43 12.55
CA LYS A 191 7.69 12.25 11.37
C LYS A 191 9.04 11.69 11.83
N GLN A 192 9.36 10.49 11.39
CA GLN A 192 10.68 9.88 11.66
C GLN A 192 11.52 9.93 10.38
N PRO A 193 12.85 10.15 10.48
CA PRO A 193 13.74 10.14 9.31
C PRO A 193 13.74 8.79 8.57
N ARG A 194 13.46 7.70 9.29
CA ARG A 194 13.34 6.35 8.74
C ARG A 194 11.92 5.82 8.92
N GLY A 195 11.37 5.25 7.85
CA GLY A 195 10.05 4.64 7.87
C GLY A 195 8.91 5.61 7.66
N GLN A 196 9.10 6.70 6.90
CA GLN A 196 8.02 7.56 6.44
C GLN A 196 7.01 6.76 5.61
N ILE A 197 5.75 7.21 5.60
CA ILE A 197 4.77 6.69 4.66
C ILE A 197 5.20 7.17 3.28
N SER A 198 5.23 6.26 2.33
CA SER A 198 5.54 6.57 0.94
C SER A 198 4.44 6.03 0.03
N GLY A 199 4.23 6.69 -1.10
CA GLY A 199 3.18 6.32 -2.02
C GLY A 199 3.45 6.72 -3.45
N SER A 200 2.67 6.14 -4.35
CA SER A 200 2.56 6.51 -5.75
C SER A 200 1.26 7.28 -5.98
N VAL A 201 1.29 8.27 -6.87
CA VAL A 201 0.11 9.07 -7.25
C VAL A 201 -0.37 8.63 -8.62
N TYR A 202 -1.65 8.41 -8.75
CA TYR A 202 -2.33 7.97 -9.96
C TYR A 202 -3.21 9.11 -10.45
N LEU A 203 -3.09 9.46 -11.72
CA LEU A 203 -3.76 10.59 -12.35
C LEU A 203 -4.69 10.11 -13.47
N ALA A 204 -5.90 10.65 -13.51
CA ALA A 204 -6.85 10.48 -14.61
C ALA A 204 -7.50 11.84 -14.88
N GLY A 205 -7.11 12.52 -15.96
CA GLY A 205 -7.50 13.91 -16.19
C GLY A 205 -7.21 14.82 -15.00
N PRO A 206 -8.21 15.57 -14.49
CA PRO A 206 -8.04 16.46 -13.35
C PRO A 206 -8.05 15.75 -11.99
N GLU A 207 -8.38 14.46 -11.94
CA GLU A 207 -8.52 13.70 -10.71
C GLU A 207 -7.24 12.96 -10.33
N TYR A 208 -7.08 12.70 -9.03
CA TYR A 208 -6.01 11.84 -8.55
C TYR A 208 -6.46 11.00 -7.35
N VAL A 209 -5.79 9.84 -7.22
CA VAL A 209 -5.74 9.02 -6.02
C VAL A 209 -4.28 8.69 -5.72
N TRP A 210 -3.99 8.17 -4.54
CA TRP A 210 -2.63 7.75 -4.19
C TRP A 210 -2.64 6.38 -3.51
N ALA A 211 -1.59 5.60 -3.69
CA ALA A 211 -1.44 4.28 -3.09
C ALA A 211 -0.32 4.24 -2.08
N VAL A 212 -0.48 3.45 -1.04
CA VAL A 212 0.55 3.18 -0.04
C VAL A 212 1.58 2.19 -0.60
N ASP A 213 2.81 2.66 -0.85
CA ASP A 213 3.95 1.81 -1.26
C ASP A 213 4.81 1.40 -0.05
N GLY A 214 4.77 2.16 1.01
CA GLY A 214 5.48 1.92 2.26
C GLY A 214 4.78 2.57 3.44
N GLY A 215 4.95 1.99 4.64
CA GLY A 215 4.21 2.43 5.82
C GLY A 215 2.85 1.74 5.96
N HIS A 216 2.72 0.52 5.45
CA HIS A 216 1.48 -0.28 5.43
C HIS A 216 0.81 -0.48 6.80
N HIS A 217 1.53 -0.32 7.90
CA HIS A 217 0.93 -0.34 9.24
C HIS A 217 0.46 1.04 9.67
N ARG A 218 1.19 2.11 9.30
CA ARG A 218 0.90 3.47 9.76
C ARG A 218 -0.29 4.10 9.06
N ALA A 219 -0.37 3.95 7.74
CA ALA A 219 -1.42 4.58 6.96
C ALA A 219 -2.84 4.20 7.44
N PRO A 220 -3.21 2.90 7.60
CA PRO A 220 -4.52 2.55 8.10
C PRO A 220 -4.74 2.92 9.57
N VAL A 221 -3.69 2.93 10.41
CA VAL A 221 -3.81 3.39 11.80
C VAL A 221 -4.10 4.89 11.85
N LEU A 222 -3.44 5.71 11.04
CA LEU A 222 -3.75 7.15 10.97
C LEU A 222 -5.16 7.41 10.48
N SER A 223 -5.62 6.67 9.48
CA SER A 223 -7.00 6.73 9.01
C SER A 223 -7.97 6.37 10.14
N TYR A 224 -7.76 5.24 10.81
CA TYR A 224 -8.57 4.83 11.96
C TYR A 224 -8.63 5.89 13.07
N LEU A 225 -7.51 6.56 13.36
CA LEU A 225 -7.42 7.64 14.36
C LEU A 225 -8.03 8.97 13.89
N GLY A 226 -8.59 9.04 12.68
CA GLY A 226 -9.30 10.21 12.18
C GLY A 226 -8.42 11.30 11.56
N TYR A 227 -7.19 10.99 11.17
CA TYR A 227 -6.38 11.93 10.40
C TYR A 227 -7.01 12.14 9.03
N GLU A 228 -7.35 13.36 8.69
CA GLU A 228 -7.89 13.70 7.36
C GLU A 228 -6.82 13.74 6.26
N ARG A 229 -5.63 14.14 6.64
CA ARG A 229 -4.45 14.20 5.76
C ARG A 229 -3.25 13.58 6.46
N ILE A 230 -2.38 12.97 5.69
CA ILE A 230 -1.15 12.35 6.20
C ILE A 230 0.04 12.71 5.32
N PRO A 231 1.24 12.89 5.92
CA PRO A 231 2.45 13.19 5.16
C PRO A 231 2.93 11.95 4.42
N VAL A 232 3.00 12.03 3.09
CA VAL A 232 3.40 10.96 2.19
C VAL A 232 4.60 11.40 1.36
N VAL A 233 5.65 10.61 1.35
CA VAL A 233 6.76 10.77 0.40
C VAL A 233 6.32 10.19 -0.94
N VAL A 234 6.04 11.06 -1.90
CA VAL A 234 5.66 10.64 -3.26
C VAL A 234 6.90 10.09 -3.98
N ARG A 235 6.76 8.92 -4.58
CA ARG A 235 7.84 8.21 -5.28
C ARG A 235 7.71 8.24 -6.78
N ARG A 236 6.47 8.20 -7.31
CA ARG A 236 6.19 8.21 -8.75
C ARG A 236 4.79 8.71 -9.03
N PHE A 237 4.57 9.05 -10.28
CA PHE A 237 3.27 9.31 -10.87
C PHE A 237 2.96 8.24 -11.92
N VAL A 238 1.69 7.84 -11.99
CA VAL A 238 1.16 6.97 -13.03
C VAL A 238 0.00 7.72 -13.66
N ARG A 239 0.08 7.98 -14.97
CA ARG A 239 -0.95 8.71 -15.71
C ARG A 239 -1.72 7.76 -16.59
N ARG A 240 -3.05 7.80 -16.47
CA ARG A 240 -3.96 6.95 -17.23
C ARG A 240 -3.75 7.11 -18.74
N GLU A 241 -3.55 8.34 -19.18
CA GLU A 241 -3.40 8.72 -20.58
C GLU A 241 -2.08 8.19 -21.19
N GLU A 242 -1.15 7.74 -20.37
CA GLU A 242 0.16 7.20 -20.81
C GLU A 242 0.15 5.66 -20.91
N VAL A 243 -1.02 5.02 -20.96
CA VAL A 243 -1.15 3.55 -20.95
C VAL A 243 -0.31 2.86 -22.02
N ALA A 244 -0.24 3.39 -23.25
CA ALA A 244 0.55 2.84 -24.34
C ALA A 244 2.07 2.78 -24.03
N PHE A 245 2.54 3.58 -23.08
CA PHE A 245 3.94 3.65 -22.66
C PHE A 245 4.23 2.91 -21.35
N TRP A 246 3.24 2.30 -20.72
CA TRP A 246 3.49 1.56 -19.49
C TRP A 246 4.34 0.31 -19.77
N PRO A 247 5.32 0.02 -18.91
CA PRO A 247 6.34 -1.00 -19.19
C PRO A 247 5.77 -2.38 -19.56
N GLN A 248 4.67 -2.80 -18.91
CA GLN A 248 4.10 -4.12 -19.18
C GLN A 248 3.16 -4.15 -20.41
N VAL A 249 2.70 -2.99 -20.85
CA VAL A 249 2.01 -2.84 -22.14
C VAL A 249 3.04 -2.87 -23.27
N VAL A 250 4.11 -2.09 -23.15
CA VAL A 250 5.23 -2.09 -24.11
C VAL A 250 5.86 -3.47 -24.25
N SER A 251 5.96 -4.25 -23.17
CA SER A 251 6.49 -5.62 -23.22
C SER A 251 5.53 -6.63 -23.85
N GLY A 252 4.27 -6.27 -24.09
CA GLY A 252 3.23 -7.15 -24.61
C GLY A 252 2.62 -8.10 -23.57
N LEU A 253 2.92 -7.93 -22.28
CA LEU A 253 2.29 -8.72 -21.22
C LEU A 253 0.81 -8.34 -21.04
N TYR A 254 0.49 -7.05 -21.16
CA TYR A 254 -0.86 -6.51 -21.09
C TYR A 254 -1.26 -5.87 -22.42
N SER A 255 -2.51 -6.05 -22.85
CA SER A 255 -3.12 -5.12 -23.79
C SER A 255 -3.39 -3.78 -23.11
N GLU A 256 -3.52 -2.69 -23.87
CA GLU A 256 -3.92 -1.39 -23.31
C GLU A 256 -5.26 -1.48 -22.56
N GLU A 257 -6.22 -2.22 -23.11
CA GLU A 257 -7.53 -2.42 -22.51
C GLU A 257 -7.46 -3.13 -21.16
N ALA A 258 -6.72 -4.25 -21.07
CA ALA A 258 -6.50 -4.96 -19.82
C ALA A 258 -5.75 -4.09 -18.79
N ALA A 259 -4.77 -3.30 -19.24
CA ALA A 259 -4.02 -2.39 -18.38
C ALA A 259 -4.90 -1.25 -17.84
N LEU A 260 -5.76 -0.66 -18.68
CA LEU A 260 -6.74 0.35 -18.26
C LEU A 260 -7.78 -0.22 -17.30
N HIS A 261 -8.24 -1.45 -17.53
CA HIS A 261 -9.15 -2.13 -16.61
C HIS A 261 -8.56 -2.23 -15.20
N VAL A 262 -7.28 -2.64 -15.07
CA VAL A 262 -6.57 -2.68 -13.78
C VAL A 262 -6.47 -1.29 -13.16
N PHE A 263 -6.11 -0.29 -13.97
CA PHE A 263 -5.97 1.08 -13.49
C PHE A 263 -7.30 1.64 -12.99
N ASP A 264 -8.38 1.50 -13.76
CA ASP A 264 -9.68 2.05 -13.44
C ASP A 264 -10.29 1.39 -12.19
N ASN A 265 -10.15 0.08 -12.04
CA ASN A 265 -10.58 -0.62 -10.83
C ASN A 265 -9.84 -0.12 -9.59
N PHE A 266 -8.52 0.06 -9.71
CA PHE A 266 -7.70 0.64 -8.65
C PHE A 266 -8.09 2.10 -8.36
N PHE A 267 -8.21 2.92 -9.39
CA PHE A 267 -8.49 4.35 -9.25
C PHE A 267 -9.84 4.61 -8.59
N TYR A 268 -10.87 3.90 -9.01
CA TYR A 268 -12.23 4.04 -8.51
C TYR A 268 -12.55 3.14 -7.31
N SER A 269 -11.55 2.44 -6.76
CA SER A 269 -11.72 1.50 -5.63
C SER A 269 -12.83 0.46 -5.89
N ARG A 270 -12.94 -0.01 -7.13
CA ARG A 270 -13.89 -1.06 -7.48
C ARG A 270 -13.40 -2.37 -6.91
N GLN A 271 -14.23 -3.01 -6.11
CA GLN A 271 -13.92 -4.30 -5.50
C GLN A 271 -14.49 -5.41 -6.40
N PRO A 272 -13.79 -6.55 -6.57
CA PRO A 272 -14.34 -7.69 -7.30
C PRO A 272 -15.52 -8.31 -6.55
N ASP A 273 -16.35 -9.08 -7.28
CA ASP A 273 -17.51 -9.75 -6.70
C ASP A 273 -17.15 -10.72 -5.58
N SER A 274 -15.93 -11.29 -5.61
CA SER A 274 -15.41 -12.11 -4.52
C SER A 274 -15.33 -11.39 -3.17
N PHE A 275 -15.43 -10.06 -3.14
CA PHE A 275 -15.50 -9.25 -1.92
C PHE A 275 -16.94 -8.98 -1.43
N ASN A 276 -17.96 -9.33 -2.19
CA ASN A 276 -19.35 -9.06 -1.80
C ASN A 276 -19.70 -9.80 -0.50
N GLU A 277 -19.32 -11.07 -0.38
CA GLU A 277 -19.50 -11.84 0.86
C GLU A 277 -18.84 -11.17 2.08
N TRP A 278 -17.67 -10.57 1.90
CA TRP A 278 -17.01 -9.78 2.95
C TRP A 278 -17.79 -8.52 3.31
N LYS A 279 -18.22 -7.75 2.32
CA LYS A 279 -18.93 -6.48 2.54
C LYS A 279 -20.30 -6.70 3.21
N GLU A 280 -20.98 -7.77 2.83
CA GLU A 280 -22.32 -8.14 3.30
C GLU A 280 -22.28 -9.01 4.56
N HIS A 281 -21.07 -9.33 5.06
CA HIS A 281 -20.94 -10.19 6.22
C HIS A 281 -21.52 -9.50 7.48
N PRO A 282 -22.40 -10.16 8.26
CA PRO A 282 -23.10 -9.52 9.40
C PRO A 282 -22.17 -8.87 10.42
N VAL A 283 -21.01 -9.47 10.68
CA VAL A 283 -20.00 -8.90 11.59
C VAL A 283 -19.43 -7.58 11.03
N VAL A 284 -19.19 -7.51 9.72
CA VAL A 284 -18.66 -6.30 9.06
C VAL A 284 -19.70 -5.18 9.11
N GLU A 285 -20.95 -5.49 8.81
CA GLU A 285 -22.05 -4.53 8.91
C GLU A 285 -22.25 -4.02 10.33
N GLU A 286 -22.18 -4.90 11.34
CA GLU A 286 -22.31 -4.53 12.74
C GLU A 286 -21.20 -3.56 13.18
N ILE A 287 -19.94 -3.87 12.85
CA ILE A 287 -18.80 -3.00 13.18
C ILE A 287 -18.99 -1.64 12.55
N ARG A 288 -19.34 -1.58 11.25
CA ARG A 288 -19.55 -0.32 10.52
C ARG A 288 -20.69 0.50 11.13
N ARG A 289 -21.83 -0.11 11.39
CA ARG A 289 -22.98 0.57 12.00
C ARG A 289 -22.65 1.22 13.35
N LYS A 290 -21.78 0.60 14.15
CA LYS A 290 -21.33 1.15 15.44
C LYS A 290 -20.34 2.31 15.29
N ASN A 291 -19.69 2.46 14.13
CA ASN A 291 -18.68 3.51 13.90
C ASN A 291 -19.25 4.76 13.20
N ILE A 292 -20.39 4.67 12.54
CA ILE A 292 -21.07 5.79 11.85
C ILE A 292 -21.85 6.68 12.85
N LYS A 293 -21.94 6.29 14.12
CA LYS A 293 -22.53 7.10 15.20
C LYS A 293 -21.47 7.95 15.90
#